data_336988fba9b4a97bc1ff07470fdfb4ee
#
_entry.id   336988fba9b4a97bc1ff07470fdfb4ee
#
_cell.length_a   1.000
_cell.length_b   1.000
_cell.length_c   1.000
_cell.angle_alpha   90.00
_cell.angle_beta   90.00
_cell.angle_gamma   90.00
#
_symmetry.space_group_name_H-M   'P 1'
#
loop_
_entity.id
_entity.type
_entity.pdbx_description
1 polymer ?
#
loop_
_entity_poly.entity_id
_entity_poly.type
_entity_poly.pdbx_seq_one_letter_code
_entity_poly.pdbx_strand_id
1 'polypeptide(L)'
;NVTETRALEIPQARVFEVRPEGDLLIVRQSAQVRDRQVDQNREDRYEIRYFISPYEAGAFQTKEHSPGVSRYVRFFESHAQLESISGRESRKIALFDISKPIIVHYSANTPADYEEAVRDGILYWNRAFGKDVLVAEKAPEGVTAPDARFSLVQWVPWDSAGFAYADVIV
;
A
#
# COMPACT_ATOMS: atom_id res chain seq x y z
N ASN A 1 -7.57 10.29 21.63
CA ASN A 1 -8.49 10.10 20.53
C ASN A 1 -8.67 8.61 20.37
N VAL A 2 -9.79 8.11 20.89
CA VAL A 2 -10.24 6.75 20.64
C VAL A 2 -10.63 6.71 19.17
N THR A 3 -9.90 5.97 18.37
CA THR A 3 -10.30 5.62 17.01
C THR A 3 -11.57 4.78 17.17
N GLU A 4 -12.72 5.35 16.90
CA GLU A 4 -13.97 4.59 16.81
C GLU A 4 -13.78 3.55 15.70
N THR A 5 -13.60 2.30 16.09
CA THR A 5 -13.68 1.18 15.17
C THR A 5 -15.10 1.12 14.66
N ARG A 6 -15.32 1.49 13.41
CA ARG A 6 -16.63 1.28 12.76
C ARG A 6 -16.98 -0.20 12.86
N ALA A 7 -18.10 -0.50 13.46
CA ALA A 7 -18.62 -1.86 13.52
C ALA A 7 -19.19 -2.25 12.14
N LEU A 8 -18.31 -2.74 11.27
CA LEU A 8 -18.72 -3.34 10.00
C LEU A 8 -19.12 -4.79 10.22
N GLU A 9 -20.26 -5.17 9.71
CA GLU A 9 -20.68 -6.57 9.65
C GLU A 9 -20.42 -7.13 8.26
N ILE A 10 -19.92 -8.36 8.22
CA ILE A 10 -19.71 -9.12 6.98
C ILE A 10 -20.64 -10.35 7.04
N PRO A 11 -21.92 -10.21 6.69
CA PRO A 11 -22.87 -11.30 6.77
C PRO A 11 -22.55 -12.43 5.80
N GLN A 12 -21.90 -12.11 4.68
CA GLN A 12 -21.52 -13.11 3.70
C GLN A 12 -20.18 -12.76 3.05
N ALA A 13 -19.29 -13.74 2.98
CA ALA A 13 -18.05 -13.65 2.22
C ALA A 13 -17.79 -14.97 1.48
N ARG A 14 -17.27 -14.88 0.25
CA ARG A 14 -16.96 -16.06 -0.57
C ARG A 14 -15.70 -15.83 -1.39
N VAL A 15 -14.72 -16.70 -1.25
CA VAL A 15 -13.59 -16.78 -2.18
C VAL A 15 -14.09 -17.43 -3.47
N PHE A 16 -13.87 -16.78 -4.60
CA PHE A 16 -14.33 -17.26 -5.89
C PHE A 16 -13.18 -17.48 -6.89
N GLU A 17 -11.99 -17.00 -6.58
CA GLU A 17 -10.80 -17.23 -7.40
C GLU A 17 -9.58 -17.40 -6.50
N VAL A 18 -8.76 -18.39 -6.80
CA VAL A 18 -7.41 -18.57 -6.26
C VAL A 18 -6.52 -18.91 -7.43
N ARG A 19 -5.58 -18.02 -7.77
CA ARG A 19 -4.74 -18.17 -8.96
C ARG A 19 -3.28 -17.94 -8.62
N PRO A 20 -2.39 -18.91 -8.89
CA PRO A 20 -0.95 -18.67 -8.84
C PRO A 20 -0.49 -17.90 -10.08
N GLU A 21 0.46 -16.99 -9.91
CA GLU A 21 1.09 -16.21 -10.97
C GLU A 21 2.57 -16.01 -10.64
N GLY A 22 3.43 -16.90 -11.11
CA GLY A 22 4.82 -16.99 -10.66
C GLY A 22 4.86 -17.29 -9.15
N ASP A 23 5.59 -16.47 -8.40
CA ASP A 23 5.68 -16.58 -6.94
C ASP A 23 4.54 -15.87 -6.19
N LEU A 24 3.57 -15.32 -6.93
CA LEU A 24 2.43 -14.61 -6.36
C LEU A 24 1.21 -15.51 -6.35
N LEU A 25 0.49 -15.53 -5.22
CA LEU A 25 -0.83 -16.11 -5.12
C LEU A 25 -1.87 -14.99 -5.05
N ILE A 26 -2.74 -14.94 -6.05
CA ILE A 26 -3.83 -13.98 -6.11
C ILE A 26 -5.11 -14.65 -5.62
N VAL A 27 -5.72 -14.07 -4.60
CA VAL A 27 -7.01 -14.54 -4.06
C VAL A 27 -8.03 -13.43 -4.23
N ARG A 28 -9.20 -13.77 -4.80
CA ARG A 28 -10.32 -12.85 -4.94
C ARG A 28 -11.50 -13.34 -4.12
N GLN A 29 -12.03 -12.43 -3.34
CA GLN A 29 -13.13 -12.67 -2.43
C GLN A 29 -14.23 -11.62 -2.66
N SER A 30 -15.47 -12.06 -2.76
CA SER A 30 -16.62 -11.15 -2.64
C SER A 30 -17.06 -11.10 -1.18
N ALA A 31 -17.38 -9.90 -0.71
CA ALA A 31 -17.92 -9.69 0.63
C ALA A 31 -19.16 -8.76 0.55
N GLN A 32 -20.21 -9.11 1.26
CA GLN A 32 -21.28 -8.20 1.58
C GLN A 32 -20.95 -7.53 2.90
N VAL A 33 -21.02 -6.21 2.92
CA VAL A 33 -20.66 -5.40 4.09
C VAL A 33 -21.84 -4.53 4.47
N ARG A 34 -22.19 -4.54 5.73
CA ARG A 34 -23.23 -3.69 6.31
C ARG A 34 -22.57 -2.76 7.33
N ASP A 35 -22.76 -1.46 7.13
CA ASP A 35 -22.36 -0.45 8.11
C ASP A 35 -23.59 -0.05 8.94
N ARG A 36 -23.67 -0.55 10.16
CA ARG A 36 -24.81 -0.28 11.05
C ARG A 36 -24.91 1.17 11.51
N GLN A 37 -23.85 1.94 11.38
CA GLN A 37 -23.85 3.34 11.81
C GLN A 37 -24.41 4.28 10.73
N VAL A 38 -24.30 3.88 9.46
CA VAL A 38 -24.75 4.70 8.34
C VAL A 38 -26.18 4.36 7.94
N ASP A 39 -26.47 3.11 7.67
CA ASP A 39 -27.81 2.63 7.30
C ASP A 39 -27.92 1.12 7.58
N GLN A 40 -28.81 0.74 8.50
CA GLN A 40 -28.98 -0.66 8.90
C GLN A 40 -29.50 -1.55 7.77
N ASN A 41 -30.09 -0.98 6.74
CA ASN A 41 -30.69 -1.72 5.63
C ASN A 41 -29.83 -1.70 4.36
N ARG A 42 -28.72 -0.97 4.36
CA ARG A 42 -27.83 -0.88 3.21
C ARG A 42 -26.74 -1.93 3.29
N GLU A 43 -26.70 -2.79 2.28
CA GLU A 43 -25.63 -3.74 2.07
C GLU A 43 -24.86 -3.36 0.81
N ASP A 44 -23.57 -3.13 0.96
CA ASP A 44 -22.67 -2.90 -0.15
C ASP A 44 -21.90 -4.16 -0.46
N ARG A 45 -21.69 -4.44 -1.76
CA ARG A 45 -20.88 -5.58 -2.19
C ARG A 45 -19.50 -5.09 -2.58
N TYR A 46 -18.48 -5.71 -2.00
CA TYR A 46 -17.07 -5.44 -2.29
C TYR A 46 -16.41 -6.66 -2.91
N GLU A 47 -15.47 -6.41 -3.81
CA GLU A 47 -14.48 -7.39 -4.23
C GLU A 47 -13.17 -7.05 -3.52
N ILE A 48 -12.65 -8.02 -2.77
CA ILE A 48 -11.37 -7.90 -2.07
C ILE A 48 -10.38 -8.77 -2.81
N ARG A 49 -9.21 -8.21 -3.11
CA ARG A 49 -8.10 -8.92 -3.74
C ARG A 49 -6.94 -8.99 -2.76
N TYR A 50 -6.43 -10.20 -2.58
CA TYR A 50 -5.23 -10.45 -1.80
C TYR A 50 -4.12 -10.85 -2.75
N PHE A 51 -2.95 -10.25 -2.54
CA PHE A 51 -1.72 -10.59 -3.23
C PHE A 51 -0.76 -11.14 -2.18
N ILE A 52 -0.49 -12.42 -2.23
CA ILE A 52 0.32 -13.14 -1.25
C ILE A 52 1.59 -13.61 -1.95
N SER A 53 2.74 -13.18 -1.47
CA SER A 53 4.04 -13.59 -1.97
C SER A 53 4.92 -14.11 -0.84
N PRO A 54 5.92 -14.97 -1.12
CA PRO A 54 6.94 -15.29 -0.15
C PRO A 54 7.63 -14.01 0.32
N TYR A 55 7.86 -13.90 1.61
CA TYR A 55 8.65 -12.81 2.17
C TYR A 55 10.10 -13.27 2.34
N GLU A 56 11.00 -12.59 1.66
CA GLU A 56 12.43 -12.75 1.87
C GLU A 56 12.97 -11.50 2.57
N ALA A 57 13.50 -11.70 3.78
CA ALA A 57 14.17 -10.64 4.50
C ALA A 57 15.41 -10.21 3.73
N GLY A 58 15.41 -9.02 3.16
CA GLY A 58 16.58 -8.44 2.52
C GLY A 58 17.68 -8.10 3.53
N ALA A 59 18.90 -7.84 3.04
CA ALA A 59 20.01 -7.40 3.87
C ALA A 59 19.82 -5.96 4.41
N PHE A 60 18.87 -5.21 3.88
CA PHE A 60 18.57 -3.86 4.34
C PHE A 60 17.95 -3.88 5.73
N GLN A 61 18.63 -3.26 6.69
CA GLN A 61 18.15 -3.14 8.05
C GLN A 61 17.48 -1.77 8.23
N THR A 62 16.20 -1.77 8.58
CA THR A 62 15.52 -0.54 8.96
C THR A 62 15.93 -0.12 10.37
N LYS A 63 15.75 1.15 10.69
CA LYS A 63 16.02 1.67 12.03
C LYS A 63 14.82 1.39 12.95
N GLU A 64 15.13 0.91 14.14
CA GLU A 64 14.17 0.89 15.24
C GLU A 64 14.15 2.25 15.93
N HIS A 65 13.02 2.63 16.45
CA HIS A 65 12.91 3.84 17.25
C HIS A 65 12.14 3.57 18.55
N SER A 66 12.42 4.39 19.55
CA SER A 66 11.69 4.33 20.82
C SER A 66 10.29 4.96 20.67
N PRO A 67 9.28 4.37 21.30
CA PRO A 67 7.96 4.97 21.39
C PRO A 67 8.06 6.42 21.93
N GLY A 68 7.42 7.36 21.25
CA GLY A 68 7.44 8.78 21.62
C GLY A 68 8.32 9.68 20.75
N VAL A 69 9.25 9.14 19.96
CA VAL A 69 10.01 9.93 18.98
C VAL A 69 9.11 10.42 17.85
N SER A 70 8.09 9.68 17.49
CA SER A 70 7.07 10.04 16.49
C SER A 70 6.35 11.36 16.73
N ARG A 71 6.42 11.92 17.95
CA ARG A 71 5.91 13.26 18.27
C ARG A 71 6.58 14.35 17.43
N TYR A 72 7.84 14.17 17.06
CA TYR A 72 8.66 15.19 16.40
C TYR A 72 8.99 14.85 14.94
N VAL A 73 8.87 13.59 14.56
CA VAL A 73 9.21 13.11 13.21
C VAL A 73 8.03 12.30 12.69
N ARG A 74 7.55 12.68 11.50
CA ARG A 74 6.47 11.93 10.84
C ARG A 74 7.09 11.01 9.80
N PHE A 75 6.94 9.72 10.03
CA PHE A 75 7.30 8.66 9.12
C PHE A 75 6.33 7.48 9.30
N PHE A 76 6.29 6.59 8.32
CA PHE A 76 5.50 5.37 8.43
C PHE A 76 6.22 4.38 9.33
N GLU A 77 5.48 3.70 10.18
CA GLU A 77 5.98 2.73 11.15
C GLU A 77 5.30 1.38 10.94
N SER A 78 6.03 0.30 11.20
CA SER A 78 5.43 -1.02 11.31
C SER A 78 4.48 -1.10 12.50
N HIS A 79 3.62 -2.09 12.53
CA HIS A 79 2.90 -2.44 13.74
C HIS A 79 3.89 -2.76 14.87
N ALA A 80 3.49 -2.44 16.11
CA ALA A 80 4.29 -2.75 17.28
C ALA A 80 4.58 -4.25 17.37
N GLN A 81 5.85 -4.58 17.54
CA GLN A 81 6.31 -5.95 17.77
C GLN A 81 6.79 -6.07 19.21
N LEU A 82 6.29 -7.07 19.91
CA LEU A 82 6.75 -7.39 21.26
C LEU A 82 7.86 -8.43 21.17
N GLU A 83 9.02 -8.09 21.69
CA GLU A 83 10.07 -9.09 21.91
C GLU A 83 9.61 -10.12 22.93
N SER A 84 9.59 -11.39 22.55
CA SER A 84 9.06 -12.48 23.36
C SER A 84 9.82 -12.71 24.69
N ILE A 85 11.09 -12.28 24.77
CA ILE A 85 11.94 -12.48 25.96
C ILE A 85 11.91 -11.27 26.88
N SER A 86 11.94 -10.06 26.36
CA SER A 86 12.05 -8.84 27.16
C SER A 86 10.73 -8.14 27.40
N GLY A 87 9.68 -8.47 26.65
CA GLY A 87 8.41 -7.74 26.62
C GLY A 87 8.53 -6.31 26.10
N ARG A 88 9.69 -5.97 25.51
CA ARG A 88 9.94 -4.64 24.96
C ARG A 88 9.15 -4.47 23.67
N GLU A 89 8.43 -3.36 23.55
CA GLU A 89 7.81 -2.94 22.32
C GLU A 89 8.86 -2.28 21.42
N SER A 90 8.97 -2.76 20.19
CA SER A 90 9.76 -2.12 19.15
C SER A 90 8.90 -1.80 17.93
N ARG A 91 9.26 -0.73 17.21
CA ARG A 91 8.65 -0.35 15.95
C ARG A 91 9.76 -0.05 14.95
N LYS A 92 9.59 -0.55 13.75
CA LYS A 92 10.53 -0.29 12.66
C LYS A 92 10.01 0.88 11.83
N ILE A 93 10.91 1.74 11.43
CA ILE A 93 10.60 2.82 10.49
C ILE A 93 10.53 2.22 9.08
N ALA A 94 9.45 2.51 8.34
CA ALA A 94 9.37 2.17 6.94
C ALA A 94 10.31 3.09 6.13
N LEU A 95 11.37 2.53 5.60
CA LEU A 95 12.38 3.22 4.80
C LEU A 95 12.64 2.44 3.52
N PHE A 96 12.85 3.16 2.44
CA PHE A 96 13.38 2.58 1.21
C PHE A 96 14.91 2.47 1.27
N ASP A 97 15.43 1.41 0.67
CA ASP A 97 16.87 1.27 0.44
C ASP A 97 17.30 2.14 -0.74
N ILE A 98 17.77 3.35 -0.43
CA ILE A 98 18.25 4.32 -1.43
C ILE A 98 19.68 4.08 -1.92
N SER A 99 20.30 2.98 -1.54
CA SER A 99 21.61 2.58 -2.07
C SER A 99 21.53 2.04 -3.51
N LYS A 100 20.34 1.67 -3.94
CA LYS A 100 20.01 1.17 -5.29
C LYS A 100 18.84 1.94 -5.90
N PRO A 101 18.69 1.91 -7.23
CA PRO A 101 17.52 2.50 -7.88
C PRO A 101 16.21 1.88 -7.39
N ILE A 102 15.21 2.71 -7.17
CA ILE A 102 13.85 2.31 -6.80
C ILE A 102 12.95 2.56 -8.00
N ILE A 103 12.41 1.50 -8.57
CA ILE A 103 11.50 1.62 -9.70
C ILE A 103 10.09 1.90 -9.16
N VAL A 104 9.52 3.02 -9.55
CA VAL A 104 8.12 3.38 -9.28
C VAL A 104 7.37 3.32 -10.61
N HIS A 105 6.38 2.46 -10.66
CA HIS A 105 5.56 2.31 -11.85
C HIS A 105 4.36 3.25 -11.81
N TYR A 106 3.94 3.75 -12.96
CA TYR A 106 2.63 4.39 -13.12
C TYR A 106 1.74 3.48 -13.97
N SER A 107 0.44 3.45 -13.63
CA SER A 107 -0.48 2.48 -14.23
C SER A 107 -0.65 2.66 -15.73
N ALA A 108 -0.83 1.55 -16.44
CA ALA A 108 -0.98 1.53 -17.90
C ALA A 108 -2.16 2.38 -18.40
N ASN A 109 -3.21 2.52 -17.59
CA ASN A 109 -4.40 3.32 -17.89
C ASN A 109 -4.25 4.82 -17.58
N THR A 110 -3.06 5.29 -17.21
CA THR A 110 -2.82 6.73 -17.05
C THR A 110 -3.08 7.43 -18.39
N PRO A 111 -3.94 8.46 -18.46
CA PRO A 111 -4.21 9.14 -19.73
C PRO A 111 -2.93 9.79 -20.29
N ALA A 112 -2.78 9.74 -21.61
CA ALA A 112 -1.56 10.19 -22.28
C ALA A 112 -1.19 11.64 -21.94
N ASP A 113 -2.18 12.51 -21.77
CA ASP A 113 -1.98 13.93 -21.43
C ASP A 113 -1.40 14.13 -20.02
N TYR A 114 -1.46 13.12 -19.15
CA TYR A 114 -0.96 13.16 -17.78
C TYR A 114 0.26 12.29 -17.53
N GLU A 115 0.65 11.43 -18.44
CA GLU A 115 1.79 10.52 -18.25
C GLU A 115 3.08 11.27 -17.91
N GLU A 116 3.38 12.34 -18.64
CA GLU A 116 4.56 13.15 -18.39
C GLU A 116 4.53 13.79 -16.99
N ALA A 117 3.39 14.37 -16.62
CA ALA A 117 3.24 15.00 -15.29
C ALA A 117 3.37 13.98 -14.14
N VAL A 118 2.81 12.78 -14.30
CA VAL A 118 2.95 11.71 -13.30
C VAL A 118 4.40 11.26 -13.19
N ARG A 119 5.06 11.05 -14.31
CA ARG A 119 6.47 10.68 -14.36
C ARG A 119 7.35 11.74 -13.70
N ASP A 120 7.16 13.01 -14.04
CA ASP A 120 7.92 14.13 -13.47
C ASP A 120 7.68 14.25 -11.96
N GLY A 121 6.45 14.01 -11.51
CA GLY A 121 6.11 13.97 -10.10
C GLY A 121 6.87 12.89 -9.33
N ILE A 122 7.00 11.69 -9.91
CA ILE A 122 7.81 10.61 -9.34
C ILE A 122 9.28 11.03 -9.28
N LEU A 123 9.83 11.52 -10.39
CA LEU A 123 11.25 11.86 -10.50
C LEU A 123 11.63 13.12 -9.70
N TYR A 124 10.65 13.95 -9.34
CA TYR A 124 10.90 15.18 -8.55
C TYR A 124 11.63 14.90 -7.24
N TRP A 125 11.38 13.74 -6.61
CA TRP A 125 12.05 13.34 -5.37
C TRP A 125 13.56 13.14 -5.51
N ASN A 126 14.07 12.88 -6.72
CA ASN A 126 15.51 12.82 -6.96
C ASN A 126 16.23 14.12 -6.60
N ARG A 127 15.53 15.25 -6.70
CA ARG A 127 16.05 16.56 -6.22
C ARG A 127 16.26 16.57 -4.71
N ALA A 128 15.32 15.97 -3.96
CA ALA A 128 15.43 15.88 -2.50
C ALA A 128 16.57 14.96 -2.08
N PHE A 129 16.81 13.86 -2.83
CA PHE A 129 17.91 12.94 -2.57
C PHE A 129 19.27 13.47 -3.06
N GLY A 130 19.29 14.49 -3.92
CA GLY A 130 20.52 15.00 -4.55
C GLY A 130 21.19 14.00 -5.52
N LYS A 131 20.47 12.97 -5.91
CA LYS A 131 20.93 11.91 -6.84
C LYS A 131 19.73 11.20 -7.45
N ASP A 132 19.95 10.49 -8.57
CA ASP A 132 18.93 9.69 -9.22
C ASP A 132 18.71 8.38 -8.46
N VAL A 133 17.71 8.39 -7.60
CA VAL A 133 17.26 7.22 -6.81
C VAL A 133 16.02 6.61 -7.42
N LEU A 134 15.06 7.45 -7.83
CA LEU A 134 13.79 6.99 -8.38
C LEU A 134 13.86 6.88 -9.90
N VAL A 135 13.32 5.79 -10.41
CA VAL A 135 13.11 5.54 -11.83
C VAL A 135 11.60 5.40 -12.05
N ALA A 136 11.05 6.11 -13.04
CA ALA A 136 9.64 6.06 -13.36
C ALA A 136 9.41 5.21 -14.61
N GLU A 137 8.62 4.15 -14.50
CA GLU A 137 8.30 3.23 -15.58
C GLU A 137 6.80 3.05 -15.72
N LYS A 138 6.33 2.78 -16.94
CA LYS A 138 4.93 2.41 -17.17
C LYS A 138 4.72 0.96 -16.77
N ALA A 139 3.71 0.70 -15.96
CA ALA A 139 3.36 -0.66 -15.56
C ALA A 139 2.84 -1.47 -16.76
N PRO A 140 3.04 -2.78 -16.78
CA PRO A 140 2.39 -3.67 -17.75
C PRO A 140 0.85 -3.56 -17.69
N GLU A 141 0.21 -3.86 -18.82
CA GLU A 141 -1.25 -3.92 -18.87
C GLU A 141 -1.82 -4.92 -17.85
N GLY A 142 -2.91 -4.53 -17.20
CA GLY A 142 -3.59 -5.37 -16.23
C GLY A 142 -3.01 -5.32 -14.82
N VAL A 143 -1.87 -4.68 -14.59
CA VAL A 143 -1.33 -4.45 -13.25
C VAL A 143 -2.18 -3.39 -12.53
N THR A 144 -2.65 -3.73 -11.35
CA THR A 144 -3.47 -2.84 -10.51
C THR A 144 -3.01 -2.93 -9.05
N ALA A 145 -3.10 -1.82 -8.33
CA ALA A 145 -2.81 -1.82 -6.90
C ALA A 145 -3.90 -2.60 -6.10
N PRO A 146 -3.52 -3.27 -4.99
CA PRO A 146 -2.16 -3.50 -4.54
C PRO A 146 -1.56 -4.74 -5.23
N ASP A 147 -0.40 -4.61 -5.82
CA ASP A 147 0.39 -5.75 -6.32
C ASP A 147 1.79 -5.64 -5.73
N ALA A 148 2.17 -6.59 -4.88
CA ALA A 148 3.41 -6.57 -4.12
C ALA A 148 4.69 -6.53 -5.00
N ARG A 149 4.56 -6.87 -6.29
CA ARG A 149 5.68 -6.81 -7.26
C ARG A 149 6.00 -5.39 -7.72
N PHE A 150 5.08 -4.43 -7.51
CA PHE A 150 5.17 -3.08 -8.06
C PHE A 150 4.95 -2.01 -6.99
N SER A 151 5.87 -1.05 -6.92
CA SER A 151 5.58 0.24 -6.30
C SER A 151 4.75 1.05 -7.31
N LEU A 152 3.45 1.13 -7.12
CA LEU A 152 2.53 1.58 -8.17
C LEU A 152 1.82 2.89 -7.83
N VAL A 153 1.93 3.86 -8.72
CA VAL A 153 1.04 5.03 -8.78
C VAL A 153 -0.11 4.68 -9.72
N GLN A 154 -1.27 4.44 -9.16
CA GLN A 154 -2.43 4.03 -9.93
C GLN A 154 -3.33 5.20 -10.28
N TRP A 155 -3.63 5.36 -11.58
CA TRP A 155 -4.68 6.23 -12.03
C TRP A 155 -6.04 5.59 -11.80
N VAL A 156 -6.87 6.22 -10.99
CA VAL A 156 -8.24 5.77 -10.72
C VAL A 156 -9.20 6.70 -11.46
N PRO A 157 -9.94 6.22 -12.47
CA PRO A 157 -10.90 7.04 -13.22
C PRO A 157 -12.15 7.29 -12.38
N TRP A 158 -12.07 8.28 -11.54
CA TRP A 158 -13.16 8.69 -10.65
C TRP A 158 -13.36 10.19 -10.77
N ASP A 159 -14.28 10.59 -11.62
CA ASP A 159 -14.50 11.99 -12.03
C ASP A 159 -14.83 12.96 -10.90
N SER A 160 -15.35 12.46 -9.78
CA SER A 160 -15.69 13.27 -8.61
C SER A 160 -14.68 13.20 -7.48
N ALA A 161 -13.59 12.43 -7.64
CA ALA A 161 -12.55 12.34 -6.64
C ALA A 161 -11.61 13.55 -6.73
N GLY A 162 -11.73 14.46 -5.81
CA GLY A 162 -10.81 15.60 -5.68
C GLY A 162 -9.59 15.32 -4.79
N PHE A 163 -9.16 14.05 -4.67
CA PHE A 163 -8.06 13.67 -3.77
C PHE A 163 -7.22 12.52 -4.33
N ALA A 164 -6.03 12.41 -3.80
CA ALA A 164 -5.18 11.23 -3.94
C ALA A 164 -4.78 10.73 -2.55
N TYR A 165 -4.55 9.45 -2.41
CA TYR A 165 -4.01 8.88 -1.18
C TYR A 165 -2.85 7.93 -1.49
N ALA A 166 -2.00 7.73 -0.51
CA ALA A 166 -0.92 6.77 -0.59
C ALA A 166 -0.95 5.87 0.65
N ASP A 167 -0.67 4.62 0.46
CA ASP A 167 -0.49 3.65 1.53
C ASP A 167 0.85 2.94 1.36
N VAL A 168 1.50 2.66 2.47
CA VAL A 168 2.77 1.95 2.50
C VAL A 168 2.51 0.56 3.07
N ILE A 169 2.74 -0.45 2.25
CA ILE A 169 2.70 -1.84 2.68
C ILE A 169 4.06 -2.15 3.30
N VAL A 170 4.08 -2.42 4.60
CA VAL A 170 5.30 -2.71 5.39
C VAL A 170 5.25 -4.14 5.90
#